data_f1abe358a1430532d6ec1431fdafa53c
#
_entry.id   f1abe358a1430532d6ec1431fdafa53c
#
_cell.length_a   1.000
_cell.length_b   1.000
_cell.length_c   1.000
_cell.angle_alpha   90.00
_cell.angle_beta   90.00
_cell.angle_gamma   90.00
#
_symmetry.space_group_name_H-M   'P 1'
#
loop_
_entity.id
_entity.type
_entity.pdbx_description
1 polymer ?
#
loop_
_entity_poly.entity_id
_entity_poly.type
_entity_poly.pdbx_seq_one_letter_code
_entity_poly.pdbx_strand_id
1 'polypeptide(L)'
;VTGLNDIIKAAKDLGPMPKDFKCQYCGKSYVKESTLASHLCEPKRRFQQRNEIGVRLGFMSYQKFYKFTQNKENATYEKFSASPYYTAFVKFGRHLHSINAIKPERFAEWVIKNNKKLDQWTKDVFYSEYLLEYIKNEDTQDALERSILEMQKWATENSSQVTHYFKYANENKITRAISNGRISPWIVYCSESGIQMLERLNQEQLSIVFEWIDPQYWNLKLKRYPADSAWCKDILKKSGF
;
A
#
# COMPACT_ATOMS: atom_id res chain seq x y z
N VAL A 1 26.99 -38.25 -60.30
CA VAL A 1 27.65 -38.40 -58.99
C VAL A 1 28.25 -37.03 -58.66
N THR A 2 27.63 -36.27 -57.83
CA THR A 2 28.18 -34.99 -57.37
C THR A 2 29.45 -35.25 -56.59
N GLY A 3 30.56 -34.68 -57.11
CA GLY A 3 31.89 -34.92 -56.56
C GLY A 3 32.01 -34.32 -55.14
N LEU A 4 32.86 -34.90 -54.28
CA LEU A 4 33.16 -34.45 -52.91
C LEU A 4 33.50 -32.96 -52.86
N ASN A 5 34.18 -32.45 -53.97
CA ASN A 5 34.52 -31.02 -54.09
C ASN A 5 33.30 -30.10 -54.22
N ASP A 6 32.21 -30.58 -54.85
CA ASP A 6 30.97 -29.79 -54.99
C ASP A 6 30.26 -29.70 -53.66
N ILE A 7 30.30 -30.76 -52.84
CA ILE A 7 29.74 -30.80 -51.49
C ILE A 7 30.55 -29.87 -50.56
N ILE A 8 31.89 -29.90 -50.65
CA ILE A 8 32.77 -29.03 -49.86
C ILE A 8 32.56 -27.55 -50.22
N LYS A 9 32.37 -27.25 -51.52
CA LYS A 9 32.09 -25.91 -52.00
C LYS A 9 30.73 -25.41 -51.54
N ALA A 10 29.69 -26.24 -51.65
CA ALA A 10 28.37 -25.93 -51.12
C ALA A 10 28.36 -25.75 -49.61
N ALA A 11 29.16 -26.52 -48.85
CA ALA A 11 29.31 -26.36 -47.41
C ALA A 11 30.09 -25.09 -47.01
N LYS A 12 31.01 -24.62 -47.87
CA LYS A 12 31.74 -23.33 -47.67
C LYS A 12 30.88 -22.12 -48.05
N ASP A 13 29.96 -22.28 -49.01
CA ASP A 13 29.00 -21.24 -49.40
C ASP A 13 27.84 -21.08 -48.40
N LEU A 14 27.63 -22.08 -47.53
CA LEU A 14 26.80 -21.96 -46.34
C LEU A 14 27.60 -21.19 -45.29
N GLY A 15 27.55 -19.86 -45.38
CA GLY A 15 28.13 -18.98 -44.35
C GLY A 15 27.63 -19.39 -42.95
N PRO A 16 28.31 -18.95 -41.89
CA PRO A 16 27.91 -19.29 -40.52
C PRO A 16 26.46 -18.95 -40.34
N MET A 17 25.66 -19.95 -39.91
CA MET A 17 24.22 -19.74 -39.60
C MET A 17 24.10 -18.48 -38.72
N PRO A 18 23.24 -17.52 -39.09
CA PRO A 18 23.08 -16.32 -38.33
C PRO A 18 22.67 -16.73 -36.87
N LYS A 19 23.52 -16.37 -35.89
CA LYS A 19 23.18 -16.57 -34.50
C LYS A 19 22.01 -15.65 -34.18
N ASP A 20 20.79 -16.19 -34.10
CA ASP A 20 19.62 -15.47 -33.70
C ASP A 20 19.63 -15.24 -32.18
N PHE A 21 19.80 -13.99 -31.78
CA PHE A 21 19.72 -13.57 -30.38
C PHE A 21 18.27 -13.30 -30.00
N LYS A 22 17.64 -14.23 -29.30
CA LYS A 22 16.21 -14.18 -28.95
C LYS A 22 15.96 -13.54 -27.59
N CYS A 23 15.04 -12.57 -27.53
CA CYS A 23 14.62 -11.99 -26.25
C CYS A 23 13.76 -13.00 -25.47
N GLN A 24 14.20 -13.38 -24.28
CA GLN A 24 13.47 -14.32 -23.40
C GLN A 24 12.12 -13.80 -22.91
N TYR A 25 11.87 -12.48 -22.98
CA TYR A 25 10.65 -11.86 -22.49
C TYR A 25 9.56 -11.70 -23.57
N CYS A 26 9.94 -11.33 -24.80
CA CYS A 26 8.96 -11.09 -25.87
C CYS A 26 9.11 -12.02 -27.07
N GLY A 27 10.14 -12.89 -27.09
CA GLY A 27 10.38 -13.85 -28.15
C GLY A 27 10.92 -13.27 -29.46
N LYS A 28 11.13 -11.96 -29.59
CA LYS A 28 11.72 -11.35 -30.80
C LYS A 28 13.16 -11.74 -30.95
N SER A 29 13.57 -12.08 -32.21
CA SER A 29 14.95 -12.41 -32.60
C SER A 29 15.68 -11.21 -33.18
N TYR A 30 16.97 -11.14 -32.92
CA TYR A 30 17.90 -10.08 -33.37
C TYR A 30 19.17 -10.67 -33.95
N VAL A 31 19.69 -10.07 -35.01
CA VAL A 31 20.92 -10.51 -35.67
C VAL A 31 22.17 -10.16 -34.86
N LYS A 32 22.10 -9.09 -34.03
CA LYS A 32 23.22 -8.62 -33.23
C LYS A 32 22.91 -8.72 -31.74
N GLU A 33 23.85 -9.23 -30.95
CA GLU A 33 23.76 -9.31 -29.52
C GLU A 33 23.59 -7.93 -28.85
N SER A 34 24.33 -6.91 -29.38
CA SER A 34 24.22 -5.54 -28.90
C SER A 34 22.79 -4.95 -29.04
N THR A 35 22.11 -5.33 -30.14
CA THR A 35 20.71 -4.92 -30.34
C THR A 35 19.77 -5.62 -29.36
N LEU A 36 20.00 -6.89 -29.04
CA LEU A 36 19.26 -7.58 -28.00
C LEU A 36 19.54 -6.98 -26.61
N ALA A 37 20.80 -6.64 -26.31
CA ALA A 37 21.18 -6.05 -25.03
C ALA A 37 20.48 -4.71 -24.78
N SER A 38 20.40 -3.85 -25.81
CA SER A 38 19.69 -2.55 -25.74
C SER A 38 18.18 -2.67 -25.87
N HIS A 39 17.64 -3.86 -26.27
CA HIS A 39 16.20 -4.04 -26.45
C HIS A 39 15.43 -3.98 -25.14
N LEU A 40 14.49 -3.06 -25.06
CA LEU A 40 13.59 -2.89 -23.94
C LEU A 40 12.13 -3.05 -24.39
N CYS A 41 11.62 -4.28 -24.31
CA CYS A 41 10.19 -4.54 -24.55
C CYS A 41 9.37 -4.39 -23.27
N GLU A 42 8.07 -4.25 -23.43
CA GLU A 42 7.13 -4.11 -22.31
C GLU A 42 7.23 -5.26 -21.29
N PRO A 43 7.25 -6.56 -21.68
CA PRO A 43 7.44 -7.65 -20.74
C PRO A 43 8.77 -7.57 -19.96
N LYS A 44 9.89 -7.20 -20.62
CA LYS A 44 11.20 -7.01 -19.95
C LYS A 44 11.13 -5.88 -18.93
N ARG A 45 10.52 -4.74 -19.31
CA ARG A 45 10.32 -3.59 -18.41
C ARG A 45 9.50 -3.97 -17.18
N ARG A 46 8.36 -4.65 -17.36
CA ARG A 46 7.50 -5.11 -16.25
C ARG A 46 8.25 -6.06 -15.32
N PHE A 47 9.06 -6.96 -15.88
CA PHE A 47 9.90 -7.86 -15.08
C PHE A 47 10.96 -7.11 -14.26
N GLN A 48 11.63 -6.13 -14.86
CA GLN A 48 12.63 -5.29 -14.16
C GLN A 48 12.01 -4.49 -13.00
N GLN A 49 10.79 -4.02 -13.17
CA GLN A 49 10.06 -3.22 -12.17
C GLN A 49 9.40 -4.07 -11.07
N ARG A 50 9.48 -5.39 -11.11
CA ARG A 50 8.74 -6.28 -10.19
C ARG A 50 8.98 -6.03 -8.70
N ASN A 51 10.15 -5.48 -8.35
CA ASN A 51 10.53 -5.20 -6.97
C ASN A 51 10.15 -3.79 -6.49
N GLU A 52 9.65 -2.91 -7.38
CA GLU A 52 9.13 -1.60 -6.99
C GLU A 52 7.95 -1.77 -6.02
N ILE A 53 7.92 -0.99 -4.94
CA ILE A 53 6.86 -1.09 -3.91
C ILE A 53 5.46 -0.97 -4.53
N GLY A 54 5.25 -0.01 -5.43
CA GLY A 54 3.97 0.17 -6.10
C GLY A 54 3.58 -1.02 -6.99
N VAL A 55 4.55 -1.69 -7.64
CA VAL A 55 4.30 -2.89 -8.44
C VAL A 55 3.96 -4.08 -7.54
N ARG A 56 4.65 -4.24 -6.41
CA ARG A 56 4.35 -5.29 -5.41
C ARG A 56 2.95 -5.13 -4.81
N LEU A 57 2.58 -3.90 -4.43
CA LEU A 57 1.23 -3.59 -3.94
C LEU A 57 0.15 -3.80 -5.01
N GLY A 58 0.47 -3.48 -6.28
CA GLY A 58 -0.40 -3.77 -7.41
C GLY A 58 -0.57 -5.28 -7.63
N PHE A 59 0.49 -6.07 -7.52
CA PHE A 59 0.43 -7.53 -7.60
C PHE A 59 -0.37 -8.14 -6.45
N MET A 60 -0.16 -7.69 -5.22
CA MET A 60 -0.97 -8.09 -4.06
C MET A 60 -2.46 -7.81 -4.31
N SER A 61 -2.80 -6.63 -4.83
CA SER A 61 -4.19 -6.25 -5.14
C SER A 61 -4.80 -7.13 -6.25
N TYR A 62 -3.99 -7.48 -7.27
CA TYR A 62 -4.35 -8.42 -8.31
C TYR A 62 -4.67 -9.82 -7.75
N GLN A 63 -3.82 -10.33 -6.85
CA GLN A 63 -4.05 -11.62 -6.18
C GLN A 63 -5.35 -11.61 -5.37
N LYS A 64 -5.60 -10.54 -4.59
CA LYS A 64 -6.85 -10.37 -3.84
C LYS A 64 -8.06 -10.33 -4.77
N PHE A 65 -7.99 -9.58 -5.87
CA PHE A 65 -9.08 -9.49 -6.84
C PHE A 65 -9.44 -10.87 -7.41
N TYR A 66 -8.47 -11.65 -7.88
CA TYR A 66 -8.74 -12.97 -8.46
C TYR A 66 -9.16 -14.02 -7.42
N LYS A 67 -8.66 -13.91 -6.18
CA LYS A 67 -9.13 -14.74 -5.07
C LYS A 67 -10.62 -14.50 -4.79
N PHE A 68 -11.04 -13.24 -4.65
CA PHE A 68 -12.42 -12.90 -4.30
C PHE A 68 -13.42 -13.08 -5.46
N THR A 69 -13.01 -12.82 -6.71
CA THR A 69 -13.94 -12.82 -7.85
C THR A 69 -13.99 -14.17 -8.57
N GLN A 70 -12.92 -14.96 -8.56
CA GLN A 70 -12.80 -16.19 -9.33
C GLN A 70 -12.38 -17.39 -8.50
N ASN A 71 -12.22 -17.25 -7.19
CA ASN A 71 -11.69 -18.26 -6.27
C ASN A 71 -10.35 -18.88 -6.73
N LYS A 72 -9.50 -18.06 -7.40
CA LYS A 72 -8.19 -18.49 -7.91
C LYS A 72 -7.11 -18.06 -6.94
N GLU A 73 -6.51 -19.00 -6.22
CA GLU A 73 -5.43 -18.74 -5.27
C GLU A 73 -4.06 -18.57 -5.92
N ASN A 74 -3.86 -19.06 -7.15
CA ASN A 74 -2.56 -19.14 -7.82
C ASN A 74 -2.39 -18.08 -8.90
N ALA A 75 -2.53 -16.80 -8.55
CA ALA A 75 -2.16 -15.70 -9.43
C ALA A 75 -0.65 -15.46 -9.33
N THR A 76 0.13 -15.95 -10.33
CA THR A 76 1.57 -15.74 -10.39
C THR A 76 1.92 -14.36 -10.96
N TYR A 77 3.17 -13.93 -10.76
CA TYR A 77 3.64 -12.65 -11.29
C TYR A 77 3.64 -12.63 -12.84
N GLU A 78 3.91 -13.76 -13.48
CA GLU A 78 3.87 -13.91 -14.95
C GLU A 78 2.45 -13.65 -15.48
N LYS A 79 1.42 -14.24 -14.83
CA LYS A 79 0.01 -13.98 -15.19
C LYS A 79 -0.37 -12.53 -14.97
N PHE A 80 0.08 -11.93 -13.86
CA PHE A 80 -0.12 -10.52 -13.56
C PHE A 80 0.53 -9.63 -14.60
N SER A 81 1.83 -9.85 -14.90
CA SER A 81 2.59 -9.04 -15.85
C SER A 81 2.06 -9.14 -17.30
N ALA A 82 1.43 -10.27 -17.66
CA ALA A 82 0.79 -10.46 -18.95
C ALA A 82 -0.68 -9.97 -19.00
N SER A 83 -1.26 -9.62 -17.85
CA SER A 83 -2.65 -9.20 -17.76
C SER A 83 -2.91 -7.87 -18.49
N PRO A 84 -4.03 -7.74 -19.21
CA PRO A 84 -4.46 -6.45 -19.76
C PRO A 84 -4.73 -5.40 -18.67
N TYR A 85 -4.99 -5.84 -17.44
CA TYR A 85 -5.23 -4.98 -16.29
C TYR A 85 -3.97 -4.62 -15.49
N TYR A 86 -2.78 -5.05 -15.92
CA TYR A 86 -1.50 -4.78 -15.25
C TYR A 86 -1.34 -3.31 -14.87
N THR A 87 -1.51 -2.41 -15.84
CA THR A 87 -1.34 -0.98 -15.64
C THR A 87 -2.30 -0.40 -14.60
N ALA A 88 -3.54 -0.87 -14.57
CA ALA A 88 -4.55 -0.41 -13.60
C ALA A 88 -4.19 -0.84 -12.17
N PHE A 89 -3.78 -2.10 -11.98
CA PHE A 89 -3.33 -2.57 -10.67
C PHE A 89 -2.03 -1.91 -10.20
N VAL A 90 -1.06 -1.68 -11.10
CA VAL A 90 0.17 -0.96 -10.76
C VAL A 90 -0.13 0.50 -10.40
N LYS A 91 -1.05 1.17 -11.13
CA LYS A 91 -1.51 2.51 -10.77
C LYS A 91 -2.11 2.53 -9.36
N PHE A 92 -2.95 1.56 -9.03
CA PHE A 92 -3.52 1.43 -7.69
C PHE A 92 -2.44 1.16 -6.64
N GLY A 93 -1.51 0.24 -6.89
CA GLY A 93 -0.41 -0.04 -5.96
C GLY A 93 0.51 1.17 -5.71
N ARG A 94 0.78 1.98 -6.73
CA ARG A 94 1.51 3.25 -6.58
C ARG A 94 0.72 4.28 -5.78
N HIS A 95 -0.61 4.34 -5.98
CA HIS A 95 -1.49 5.17 -5.16
C HIS A 95 -1.46 4.74 -3.70
N LEU A 96 -1.60 3.44 -3.39
CA LEU A 96 -1.48 2.91 -2.02
C LEU A 96 -0.17 3.33 -1.35
N HIS A 97 0.93 3.29 -2.10
CA HIS A 97 2.24 3.72 -1.60
C HIS A 97 2.30 5.24 -1.38
N SER A 98 1.82 6.04 -2.34
CA SER A 98 1.87 7.52 -2.27
C SER A 98 1.06 8.09 -1.11
N ILE A 99 -0.11 7.52 -0.79
CA ILE A 99 -0.92 7.90 0.37
C ILE A 99 -0.46 7.23 1.66
N ASN A 100 0.56 6.37 1.58
CA ASN A 100 1.02 5.54 2.69
C ASN A 100 -0.18 4.81 3.36
N ALA A 101 -0.95 4.06 2.57
CA ALA A 101 -2.23 3.48 2.98
C ALA A 101 -2.11 2.62 4.24
N ILE A 102 -3.05 2.77 5.17
CA ILE A 102 -3.17 1.94 6.36
C ILE A 102 -3.76 0.59 5.95
N LYS A 103 -3.05 -0.51 6.28
CA LYS A 103 -3.45 -1.89 5.92
C LYS A 103 -3.87 -1.99 4.44
N PRO A 104 -2.95 -1.76 3.49
CA PRO A 104 -3.27 -1.69 2.05
C PRO A 104 -3.96 -2.96 1.53
N GLU A 105 -3.69 -4.13 2.11
CA GLU A 105 -4.37 -5.38 1.77
C GLU A 105 -5.86 -5.32 2.11
N ARG A 106 -6.22 -4.76 3.27
CA ARG A 106 -7.62 -4.60 3.69
C ARG A 106 -8.34 -3.57 2.84
N PHE A 107 -7.66 -2.49 2.43
CA PHE A 107 -8.26 -1.53 1.50
C PHE A 107 -8.51 -2.14 0.12
N ALA A 108 -7.57 -2.94 -0.42
CA ALA A 108 -7.78 -3.67 -1.66
C ALA A 108 -9.00 -4.63 -1.55
N GLU A 109 -9.14 -5.35 -0.44
CA GLU A 109 -10.31 -6.19 -0.18
C GLU A 109 -11.59 -5.39 -0.07
N TRP A 110 -11.54 -4.23 0.58
CA TRP A 110 -12.71 -3.35 0.77
C TRP A 110 -13.24 -2.83 -0.57
N VAL A 111 -12.40 -2.34 -1.49
CA VAL A 111 -12.85 -1.87 -2.81
C VAL A 111 -13.45 -2.99 -3.64
N ILE A 112 -12.94 -4.22 -3.50
CA ILE A 112 -13.48 -5.40 -4.19
C ILE A 112 -14.85 -5.78 -3.63
N LYS A 113 -14.97 -5.92 -2.31
CA LYS A 113 -16.22 -6.27 -1.61
C LYS A 113 -17.34 -5.25 -1.85
N ASN A 114 -16.98 -3.97 -1.97
CA ASN A 114 -17.91 -2.88 -2.27
C ASN A 114 -18.15 -2.68 -3.77
N ASN A 115 -17.73 -3.64 -4.62
CA ASN A 115 -17.94 -3.63 -6.07
C ASN A 115 -17.49 -2.33 -6.75
N LYS A 116 -16.43 -1.68 -6.22
CA LYS A 116 -15.88 -0.47 -6.84
C LYS A 116 -15.17 -0.85 -8.15
N LYS A 117 -15.39 -0.07 -9.23
CA LYS A 117 -14.71 -0.31 -10.52
C LYS A 117 -13.22 -0.06 -10.40
N LEU A 118 -12.38 -0.92 -11.01
CA LEU A 118 -10.92 -0.90 -10.88
C LEU A 118 -10.28 0.44 -11.29
N ASP A 119 -10.81 1.10 -12.30
CA ASP A 119 -10.37 2.41 -12.77
C ASP A 119 -10.61 3.54 -11.77
N GLN A 120 -11.45 3.30 -10.76
CA GLN A 120 -11.83 4.26 -9.72
C GLN A 120 -11.15 3.99 -8.37
N TRP A 121 -10.40 2.90 -8.21
CA TRP A 121 -9.81 2.51 -6.92
C TRP A 121 -8.81 3.54 -6.35
N THR A 122 -8.34 4.46 -7.18
CA THR A 122 -7.44 5.56 -6.78
C THR A 122 -8.17 6.85 -6.37
N LYS A 123 -9.50 6.82 -6.22
CA LYS A 123 -10.24 7.99 -5.75
C LYS A 123 -10.10 8.13 -4.24
N ASP A 124 -9.74 9.32 -3.78
CA ASP A 124 -9.53 9.63 -2.36
C ASP A 124 -10.79 9.35 -1.52
N VAL A 125 -11.99 9.58 -2.08
CA VAL A 125 -13.25 9.31 -1.40
C VAL A 125 -13.36 7.83 -0.95
N PHE A 126 -12.90 6.88 -1.76
CA PHE A 126 -12.95 5.45 -1.39
C PHE A 126 -11.96 5.11 -0.28
N TYR A 127 -10.80 5.75 -0.27
CA TYR A 127 -9.87 5.57 0.83
C TYR A 127 -10.41 6.17 2.13
N SER A 128 -11.06 7.33 2.06
CA SER A 128 -11.71 7.95 3.22
C SER A 128 -12.86 7.09 3.76
N GLU A 129 -13.75 6.57 2.89
CA GLU A 129 -14.82 5.64 3.29
C GLU A 129 -14.27 4.39 3.98
N TYR A 130 -13.25 3.76 3.36
CA TYR A 130 -12.56 2.61 3.94
C TYR A 130 -11.95 2.92 5.30
N LEU A 131 -11.25 4.06 5.41
CA LEU A 131 -10.51 4.43 6.61
C LEU A 131 -11.45 4.68 7.79
N LEU A 132 -12.59 5.36 7.55
CA LEU A 132 -13.63 5.55 8.57
C LEU A 132 -14.20 4.23 9.08
N GLU A 133 -14.45 3.28 8.19
CA GLU A 133 -14.92 1.94 8.57
C GLU A 133 -13.82 1.15 9.30
N TYR A 134 -12.58 1.21 8.80
CA TYR A 134 -11.44 0.53 9.39
C TYR A 134 -11.17 0.99 10.83
N ILE A 135 -11.09 2.31 11.07
CA ILE A 135 -10.82 2.90 12.39
C ILE A 135 -11.90 2.48 13.41
N LYS A 136 -13.16 2.39 12.98
CA LYS A 136 -14.25 1.92 13.83
C LYS A 136 -14.14 0.46 14.24
N ASN A 137 -13.44 -0.37 13.46
CA ASN A 137 -13.39 -1.82 13.64
C ASN A 137 -11.97 -2.37 13.84
N GLU A 138 -10.98 -1.51 13.98
CA GLU A 138 -9.58 -1.91 14.17
C GLU A 138 -9.35 -2.54 15.54
N ASP A 139 -8.35 -3.41 15.58
CA ASP A 139 -7.82 -3.97 16.82
C ASP A 139 -7.13 -2.89 17.65
N THR A 140 -7.31 -2.92 18.97
CA THR A 140 -6.79 -1.90 19.90
C THR A 140 -5.27 -1.87 19.92
N GLN A 141 -4.59 -3.02 19.83
CA GLN A 141 -3.14 -3.08 19.76
C GLN A 141 -2.61 -2.47 18.47
N ASP A 142 -3.17 -2.85 17.30
CA ASP A 142 -2.84 -2.26 15.99
C ASP A 142 -3.02 -0.73 16.01
N ALA A 143 -4.08 -0.26 16.68
CA ALA A 143 -4.42 1.16 16.82
C ALA A 143 -3.37 1.93 17.62
N LEU A 144 -2.96 1.38 18.78
CA LEU A 144 -1.93 1.98 19.64
C LEU A 144 -0.56 1.97 18.95
N GLU A 145 -0.13 0.82 18.39
CA GLU A 145 1.15 0.71 17.70
C GLU A 145 1.28 1.74 16.58
N ARG A 146 0.25 1.88 15.73
CA ARG A 146 0.25 2.88 14.66
C ARG A 146 0.34 4.30 15.18
N SER A 147 -0.42 4.62 16.22
CA SER A 147 -0.42 5.96 16.81
C SER A 147 0.93 6.31 17.44
N ILE A 148 1.51 5.36 18.20
CA ILE A 148 2.83 5.53 18.81
C ILE A 148 3.92 5.71 17.75
N LEU A 149 3.88 4.97 16.64
CA LEU A 149 4.83 5.14 15.52
C LEU A 149 4.76 6.55 14.92
N GLU A 150 3.56 7.12 14.75
CA GLU A 150 3.42 8.50 14.28
C GLU A 150 3.98 9.51 15.28
N MET A 151 3.71 9.30 16.57
CA MET A 151 4.25 10.15 17.65
C MET A 151 5.76 10.02 17.78
N GLN A 152 6.34 8.83 17.60
CA GLN A 152 7.80 8.61 17.60
C GLN A 152 8.47 9.37 16.45
N LYS A 153 7.86 9.36 15.27
CA LYS A 153 8.35 10.13 14.12
C LYS A 153 8.39 11.62 14.46
N TRP A 154 7.30 12.17 15.01
CA TRP A 154 7.26 13.56 15.45
C TRP A 154 8.30 13.84 16.52
N ALA A 155 8.45 12.97 17.52
CA ALA A 155 9.41 13.12 18.61
C ALA A 155 10.85 13.17 18.08
N THR A 156 11.18 12.32 17.11
CA THR A 156 12.50 12.32 16.45
C THR A 156 12.73 13.62 15.68
N GLU A 157 11.74 14.09 14.90
CA GLU A 157 11.83 15.34 14.13
C GLU A 157 11.99 16.58 15.03
N ASN A 158 11.47 16.54 16.28
CA ASN A 158 11.44 17.69 17.20
C ASN A 158 12.38 17.52 18.40
N SER A 159 13.25 16.51 18.43
CA SER A 159 14.14 16.20 19.58
C SER A 159 13.38 16.18 20.91
N SER A 160 12.21 15.55 20.95
CA SER A 160 11.28 15.54 22.08
C SER A 160 10.96 14.10 22.53
N GLN A 161 10.16 13.96 23.58
CA GLN A 161 9.66 12.66 24.04
C GLN A 161 8.34 12.33 23.33
N VAL A 162 8.07 11.05 23.11
CA VAL A 162 6.84 10.55 22.48
C VAL A 162 5.59 11.00 23.24
N THR A 163 5.65 10.95 24.58
CA THR A 163 4.57 11.37 25.48
C THR A 163 4.24 12.85 25.42
N HIS A 164 5.14 13.66 24.86
CA HIS A 164 4.94 15.09 24.66
C HIS A 164 4.11 15.44 23.42
N TYR A 165 3.78 14.46 22.59
CA TYR A 165 3.10 14.71 21.30
C TYR A 165 1.82 15.53 21.46
N PHE A 166 0.88 15.06 22.25
CA PHE A 166 -0.40 15.76 22.43
C PHE A 166 -0.25 17.13 23.11
N LYS A 167 0.81 17.33 23.90
CA LYS A 167 1.04 18.58 24.61
C LYS A 167 1.70 19.65 23.74
N TYR A 168 2.64 19.27 22.87
CA TYR A 168 3.50 20.23 22.17
C TYR A 168 3.45 20.17 20.65
N ALA A 169 2.86 19.13 20.06
CA ALA A 169 2.68 19.12 18.61
C ALA A 169 1.69 20.19 18.17
N ASN A 170 1.95 20.76 16.99
CA ASN A 170 1.06 21.76 16.40
C ASN A 170 -0.33 21.19 16.12
N GLU A 171 -1.37 21.93 16.48
CA GLU A 171 -2.76 21.49 16.38
C GLU A 171 -3.17 21.08 14.96
N ASN A 172 -2.70 21.78 13.94
CA ASN A 172 -2.98 21.42 12.54
C ASN A 172 -2.32 20.06 12.15
N LYS A 173 -1.11 19.77 12.68
CA LYS A 173 -0.46 18.47 12.49
C LYS A 173 -1.25 17.36 13.16
N ILE A 174 -1.73 17.58 14.38
CA ILE A 174 -2.55 16.62 15.13
C ILE A 174 -3.87 16.38 14.38
N THR A 175 -4.59 17.44 14.01
CA THR A 175 -5.85 17.36 13.24
C THR A 175 -5.66 16.53 11.97
N ARG A 176 -4.59 16.80 11.22
CA ARG A 176 -4.25 16.04 10.02
C ARG A 176 -3.88 14.58 10.33
N ALA A 177 -3.16 14.31 11.41
CA ALA A 177 -2.81 12.95 11.79
C ALA A 177 -4.04 12.12 12.20
N ILE A 178 -5.03 12.74 12.83
CA ILE A 178 -6.32 12.11 13.16
C ILE A 178 -7.12 11.88 11.87
N SER A 179 -7.29 12.89 11.02
CA SER A 179 -8.07 12.77 9.78
C SER A 179 -7.47 11.81 8.76
N ASN A 180 -6.16 11.55 8.82
CA ASN A 180 -5.49 10.53 8.02
C ASN A 180 -5.41 9.16 8.71
N GLY A 181 -6.04 9.00 9.88
CA GLY A 181 -6.05 7.77 10.66
C GLY A 181 -4.71 7.38 11.27
N ARG A 182 -3.69 8.25 11.26
CA ARG A 182 -2.38 7.99 11.87
C ARG A 182 -2.46 7.93 13.38
N ILE A 183 -3.27 8.81 13.95
CA ILE A 183 -3.62 8.81 15.38
C ILE A 183 -5.01 8.19 15.53
N SER A 184 -5.09 7.12 16.28
CA SER A 184 -6.35 6.40 16.53
C SER A 184 -7.16 7.07 17.63
N PRO A 185 -8.51 7.00 17.56
CA PRO A 185 -9.39 7.40 18.65
C PRO A 185 -9.12 6.66 19.97
N TRP A 186 -8.61 5.41 19.91
CA TRP A 186 -8.23 4.68 21.11
C TRP A 186 -7.21 5.43 21.97
N ILE A 187 -6.13 5.98 21.36
CA ILE A 187 -5.12 6.70 22.13
C ILE A 187 -5.65 8.08 22.57
N VAL A 188 -6.48 8.72 21.73
CA VAL A 188 -7.06 10.05 22.08
C VAL A 188 -7.98 9.95 23.30
N TYR A 189 -8.91 9.00 23.31
CA TYR A 189 -9.92 8.90 24.37
C TYR A 189 -9.48 8.06 25.58
N CYS A 190 -8.39 7.30 25.47
CA CYS A 190 -7.86 6.52 26.59
C CYS A 190 -6.67 7.17 27.30
N SER A 191 -6.11 8.29 26.80
CA SER A 191 -5.07 9.06 27.48
C SER A 191 -5.59 10.41 27.99
N GLU A 192 -5.07 10.83 29.12
CA GLU A 192 -5.38 12.16 29.70
C GLU A 192 -4.91 13.28 28.77
N SER A 193 -3.66 13.17 28.28
CA SER A 193 -3.08 14.12 27.34
C SER A 193 -3.84 14.23 26.02
N GLY A 194 -4.42 13.13 25.53
CA GLY A 194 -5.26 13.12 24.33
C GLY A 194 -6.58 13.87 24.53
N ILE A 195 -7.22 13.74 25.70
CA ILE A 195 -8.43 14.49 26.03
C ILE A 195 -8.11 15.99 26.17
N GLN A 196 -7.06 16.33 26.90
CA GLN A 196 -6.60 17.73 27.07
C GLN A 196 -6.24 18.37 25.74
N MET A 197 -5.69 17.60 24.80
CA MET A 197 -5.40 18.09 23.44
C MET A 197 -6.67 18.55 22.73
N LEU A 198 -7.80 17.83 22.84
CA LEU A 198 -9.06 18.23 22.21
C LEU A 198 -9.54 19.61 22.69
N GLU A 199 -9.29 19.96 23.97
CA GLU A 199 -9.66 21.25 24.55
C GLU A 199 -8.87 22.44 23.96
N ARG A 200 -7.69 22.17 23.36
CA ARG A 200 -6.84 23.18 22.71
C ARG A 200 -7.22 23.45 21.27
N LEU A 201 -7.98 22.55 20.63
CA LEU A 201 -8.40 22.69 19.25
C LEU A 201 -9.44 23.79 19.09
N ASN A 202 -9.33 24.59 18.03
CA ASN A 202 -10.36 25.54 17.68
C ASN A 202 -11.59 24.85 17.04
N GLN A 203 -12.66 25.61 16.82
CA GLN A 203 -13.93 25.09 16.31
C GLN A 203 -13.79 24.40 14.93
N GLU A 204 -12.98 24.93 14.05
CA GLU A 204 -12.74 24.37 12.70
C GLU A 204 -11.99 23.02 12.82
N GLN A 205 -10.93 22.98 13.62
CA GLN A 205 -10.14 21.76 13.87
C GLN A 205 -10.99 20.68 14.54
N LEU A 206 -11.84 21.04 15.53
CA LEU A 206 -12.76 20.11 16.17
C LEU A 206 -13.78 19.55 15.18
N SER A 207 -14.33 20.39 14.29
CA SER A 207 -15.25 19.93 13.25
C SER A 207 -14.61 18.83 12.39
N ILE A 208 -13.37 19.06 11.91
CA ILE A 208 -12.62 18.06 11.12
C ILE A 208 -12.37 16.80 11.95
N VAL A 209 -11.86 16.95 13.17
CA VAL A 209 -11.51 15.81 14.04
C VAL A 209 -12.73 14.95 14.35
N PHE A 210 -13.88 15.55 14.66
CA PHE A 210 -15.07 14.81 15.06
C PHE A 210 -15.79 14.09 13.91
N GLU A 211 -15.50 14.42 12.66
CA GLU A 211 -15.90 13.58 11.52
C GLU A 211 -15.23 12.18 11.59
N TRP A 212 -14.03 12.10 12.14
CA TRP A 212 -13.21 10.89 12.21
C TRP A 212 -13.33 10.15 13.54
N ILE A 213 -13.45 10.91 14.63
CA ILE A 213 -13.44 10.39 16.00
C ILE A 213 -14.68 10.88 16.79
N ASP A 214 -15.87 10.78 16.22
CA ASP A 214 -17.14 11.20 16.83
C ASP A 214 -17.20 10.84 18.32
N PRO A 215 -17.27 11.83 19.24
CA PRO A 215 -17.25 11.60 20.68
C PRO A 215 -18.41 10.74 21.17
N GLN A 216 -19.59 10.87 20.55
CA GLN A 216 -20.78 10.10 20.96
C GLN A 216 -20.60 8.62 20.62
N TYR A 217 -20.15 8.33 19.39
CA TYR A 217 -19.85 6.98 18.96
C TYR A 217 -18.76 6.34 19.84
N TRP A 218 -17.65 7.05 20.06
CA TRP A 218 -16.51 6.50 20.80
C TRP A 218 -16.79 6.31 22.29
N ASN A 219 -17.57 7.20 22.93
CA ASN A 219 -18.03 6.99 24.30
C ASN A 219 -18.84 5.69 24.44
N LEU A 220 -19.75 5.42 23.48
CA LEU A 220 -20.52 4.17 23.47
C LEU A 220 -19.62 2.96 23.19
N LYS A 221 -18.65 3.08 22.26
CA LYS A 221 -17.73 2.01 21.94
C LYS A 221 -16.85 1.63 23.13
N LEU A 222 -16.27 2.61 23.82
CA LEU A 222 -15.42 2.36 24.99
C LEU A 222 -16.22 1.67 26.13
N LYS A 223 -17.49 2.02 26.31
CA LYS A 223 -18.38 1.34 27.26
C LYS A 223 -18.75 -0.08 26.82
N ARG A 224 -18.88 -0.33 25.50
CA ARG A 224 -19.19 -1.66 24.94
C ARG A 224 -18.00 -2.61 25.03
N TYR A 225 -16.79 -2.11 25.00
CA TYR A 225 -15.54 -2.88 25.05
C TYR A 225 -14.71 -2.50 26.29
N PRO A 226 -15.21 -2.81 27.52
CA PRO A 226 -14.58 -2.35 28.76
C PRO A 226 -13.20 -2.97 29.01
N ALA A 227 -12.97 -4.22 28.57
CA ALA A 227 -11.67 -4.87 28.71
C ALA A 227 -10.59 -4.17 27.86
N ASP A 228 -10.88 -3.89 26.57
CA ASP A 228 -9.96 -3.19 25.66
C ASP A 228 -9.71 -1.74 26.14
N SER A 229 -10.76 -1.07 26.61
CA SER A 229 -10.67 0.27 27.15
C SER A 229 -9.80 0.33 28.43
N ALA A 230 -9.96 -0.62 29.35
CA ALA A 230 -9.17 -0.70 30.57
C ALA A 230 -7.71 -1.02 30.26
N TRP A 231 -7.47 -1.97 29.36
CA TRP A 231 -6.12 -2.35 28.90
C TRP A 231 -5.41 -1.15 28.24
N CYS A 232 -6.10 -0.45 27.34
CA CYS A 232 -5.55 0.72 26.67
C CYS A 232 -5.16 1.83 27.66
N LYS A 233 -6.06 2.17 28.61
CA LYS A 233 -5.80 3.17 29.66
C LYS A 233 -4.64 2.78 30.56
N ASP A 234 -4.55 1.52 30.97
CA ASP A 234 -3.47 1.03 31.85
C ASP A 234 -2.10 1.14 31.16
N ILE A 235 -2.02 0.69 29.88
CA ILE A 235 -0.76 0.80 29.10
C ILE A 235 -0.34 2.26 28.91
N LEU A 236 -1.28 3.12 28.49
CA LEU A 236 -0.97 4.52 28.26
C LEU A 236 -0.53 5.23 29.53
N LYS A 237 -1.23 5.01 30.66
CA LYS A 237 -0.84 5.54 31.97
C LYS A 237 0.53 5.08 32.41
N LYS A 238 0.86 3.79 32.28
CA LYS A 238 2.18 3.25 32.60
C LYS A 238 3.29 3.80 31.70
N SER A 239 2.96 4.22 30.48
CA SER A 239 3.87 4.82 29.51
C SER A 239 3.98 6.35 29.63
N GLY A 240 3.23 6.98 30.54
CA GLY A 240 3.28 8.43 30.82
C GLY A 240 2.44 9.31 29.87
N PHE A 241 1.43 8.75 29.21
CA PHE A 241 0.47 9.48 28.36
C PHE A 241 -0.73 10.03 29.13
#